data_f5a2f14697ec7d934f55f2f39ad8dfbd
#
_entry.id   f5a2f14697ec7d934f55f2f39ad8dfbd
#
_cell.length_a   1.000
_cell.length_b   1.000
_cell.length_c   1.000
_cell.angle_alpha   90.00
_cell.angle_beta   90.00
_cell.angle_gamma   90.00
#
_symmetry.space_group_name_H-M   'P 1'
#
loop_
_entity.id
_entity.type
_entity.pdbx_description
1 polymer ?
#
loop_
_entity_poly.entity_id
_entity_poly.type
_entity_poly.pdbx_seq_one_letter_code
_entity_poly.pdbx_strand_id
1 'polypeptide(L)'
;MDFTKSLEQFKKLFQGSDTYHGQSKKLGKQRSDGKDEWRSWINPIPMTDQNWLDHLDGKDSFGSVPIQDDSTASWGVIDVDRYNIDHKKFIKLIRERKYPFVPYRSKSNGLHLVLHVAEPVAASAMRKKMISIASDIGVNDAKTDIFPAQDRVDLTPEKWDDKQKGQFVNLPYQNAKFPTRCAMDDEAKS
;
A
#
# COMPACT_ATOMS: atom_id res chain seq x y z
N MET A 1 4.65 3.26 25.42
CA MET A 1 5.05 2.68 24.11
C MET A 1 6.20 3.55 23.63
N ASP A 2 7.34 2.96 23.28
CA ASP A 2 8.48 3.71 22.74
C ASP A 2 8.17 4.10 21.30
N PHE A 3 7.86 5.38 21.10
CA PHE A 3 7.43 5.92 19.81
C PHE A 3 8.53 5.79 18.73
N THR A 4 9.79 5.98 19.12
CA THR A 4 10.93 5.86 18.21
C THR A 4 11.04 4.43 17.66
N LYS A 5 10.94 3.43 18.53
CA LYS A 5 10.98 2.02 18.13
C LYS A 5 9.81 1.65 17.23
N SER A 6 8.62 2.17 17.51
CA SER A 6 7.43 1.94 16.69
C SER A 6 7.55 2.57 15.29
N LEU A 7 8.13 3.77 15.20
CA LEU A 7 8.40 4.44 13.93
C LEU A 7 9.39 3.64 13.09
N GLU A 8 10.50 3.19 13.65
CA GLU A 8 11.49 2.39 12.93
C GLU A 8 10.91 1.06 12.44
N GLN A 9 10.07 0.42 13.23
CA GLN A 9 9.37 -0.79 12.79
C GLN A 9 8.39 -0.50 11.64
N PHE A 10 7.65 0.61 11.71
CA PHE A 10 6.73 1.01 10.65
C PHE A 10 7.47 1.31 9.33
N LYS A 11 8.56 2.07 9.40
CA LYS A 11 9.45 2.32 8.26
C LYS A 11 9.94 1.01 7.65
N LYS A 12 10.49 0.11 8.47
CA LYS A 12 11.00 -1.19 8.03
C LYS A 12 9.95 -2.02 7.29
N LEU A 13 8.69 -1.97 7.73
CA LEU A 13 7.60 -2.73 7.10
C LEU A 13 7.17 -2.15 5.75
N PHE A 14 7.20 -0.82 5.60
CA PHE A 14 6.59 -0.15 4.46
C PHE A 14 7.55 0.66 3.60
N GLN A 15 8.84 0.63 3.88
CA GLN A 15 9.84 1.23 3.00
C GLN A 15 9.82 0.55 1.63
N GLY A 16 9.92 1.35 0.59
CA GLY A 16 10.00 0.93 -0.81
C GLY A 16 11.14 1.66 -1.52
N SER A 17 10.86 2.36 -2.62
CA SER A 17 11.86 3.15 -3.34
C SER A 17 12.53 4.18 -2.43
N ASP A 18 13.86 4.30 -2.58
CA ASP A 18 14.69 5.31 -1.91
C ASP A 18 14.81 6.60 -2.74
N THR A 19 14.22 6.65 -3.93
CA THR A 19 14.31 7.79 -4.86
C THR A 19 13.03 8.61 -4.87
N TYR A 20 11.87 8.00 -4.65
CA TYR A 20 10.58 8.69 -4.75
C TYR A 20 9.51 8.06 -3.85
N HIS A 21 8.50 8.88 -3.52
CA HIS A 21 7.35 8.45 -2.74
C HIS A 21 6.05 9.06 -3.25
N GLY A 22 4.93 8.45 -2.88
CA GLY A 22 3.61 8.97 -3.16
C GLY A 22 3.14 9.97 -2.11
N GLN A 23 2.33 10.93 -2.53
CA GLN A 23 1.62 11.83 -1.63
C GLN A 23 0.19 12.02 -2.11
N SER A 24 -0.75 12.14 -1.18
CA SER A 24 -2.16 12.41 -1.46
C SER A 24 -2.66 13.54 -0.59
N LYS A 25 -3.42 14.46 -1.17
CA LYS A 25 -4.01 15.61 -0.46
C LYS A 25 -5.50 15.70 -0.75
N LYS A 26 -6.28 15.90 0.31
CA LYS A 26 -7.71 16.21 0.22
C LYS A 26 -7.89 17.62 -0.33
N LEU A 27 -8.71 17.79 -1.37
CA LEU A 27 -8.90 19.08 -2.03
C LEU A 27 -9.98 19.96 -1.37
N GLY A 28 -10.62 19.50 -0.30
CA GLY A 28 -11.72 20.23 0.36
C GLY A 28 -13.00 20.33 -0.47
N LYS A 29 -13.10 19.55 -1.55
CA LYS A 29 -14.26 19.42 -2.42
C LYS A 29 -14.82 18.02 -2.33
N GLN A 30 -16.11 17.86 -2.63
CA GLN A 30 -16.73 16.56 -2.79
C GLN A 30 -16.97 16.27 -4.27
N ARG A 31 -16.80 15.01 -4.65
CA ARG A 31 -17.16 14.49 -5.95
C ARG A 31 -18.69 14.37 -6.07
N SER A 32 -19.20 14.15 -7.28
CA SER A 32 -20.63 13.94 -7.52
C SER A 32 -21.23 12.74 -6.78
N ASP A 33 -20.38 11.78 -6.38
CA ASP A 33 -20.78 10.61 -5.58
C ASP A 33 -20.74 10.86 -4.06
N GLY A 34 -20.55 12.12 -3.63
CA GLY A 34 -20.52 12.54 -2.22
C GLY A 34 -19.20 12.26 -1.51
N LYS A 35 -18.20 11.69 -2.19
CA LYS A 35 -16.87 11.42 -1.64
C LYS A 35 -15.97 12.64 -1.71
N ASP A 36 -15.04 12.70 -0.77
CA ASP A 36 -13.97 13.68 -0.83
C ASP A 36 -13.15 13.51 -2.11
N GLU A 37 -12.83 14.63 -2.75
CA GLU A 37 -11.91 14.67 -3.86
C GLU A 37 -10.47 14.69 -3.34
N TRP A 38 -9.62 13.82 -3.89
CA TRP A 38 -8.21 13.71 -3.55
C TRP A 38 -7.36 13.90 -4.79
N ARG A 39 -6.24 14.59 -4.62
CA ARG A 39 -5.18 14.64 -5.61
C ARG A 39 -4.03 13.78 -5.12
N SER A 40 -3.50 12.93 -6.00
CA SER A 40 -2.36 12.07 -5.72
C SER A 40 -1.26 12.33 -6.75
N TRP A 41 0.00 12.30 -6.30
CA TRP A 41 1.17 12.50 -7.15
C TRP A 41 2.38 11.78 -6.58
N ILE A 42 3.44 11.64 -7.40
CA ILE A 42 4.73 11.10 -6.98
C ILE A 42 5.70 12.26 -6.81
N ASN A 43 6.37 12.30 -5.66
CA ASN A 43 7.48 13.19 -5.38
C ASN A 43 8.79 12.50 -5.77
N PRO A 44 9.65 13.13 -6.62
CA PRO A 44 10.93 12.54 -7.03
C PRO A 44 12.04 12.82 -6.00
N ILE A 45 11.75 12.53 -4.74
CA ILE A 45 12.67 12.67 -3.61
C ILE A 45 12.41 11.52 -2.62
N PRO A 46 13.41 11.11 -1.83
CA PRO A 46 13.22 10.13 -0.76
C PRO A 46 12.17 10.57 0.25
N MET A 47 11.53 9.59 0.87
CA MET A 47 10.66 9.85 2.03
C MET A 47 11.51 10.13 3.26
N THR A 48 11.35 11.30 3.86
CA THR A 48 12.11 11.71 5.06
C THR A 48 11.45 11.21 6.34
N ASP A 49 12.18 11.19 7.46
CA ASP A 49 11.61 10.87 8.77
C ASP A 49 10.46 11.80 9.14
N GLN A 50 10.55 13.09 8.74
CA GLN A 50 9.46 14.03 8.95
C GLN A 50 8.19 13.65 8.17
N ASN A 51 8.32 13.11 6.95
CA ASN A 51 7.16 12.63 6.18
C ASN A 51 6.46 11.46 6.88
N TRP A 52 7.23 10.51 7.43
CA TRP A 52 6.68 9.41 8.21
C TRP A 52 5.93 9.91 9.45
N LEU A 53 6.51 10.86 10.17
CA LEU A 53 5.89 11.48 11.36
C LEU A 53 4.62 12.24 11.00
N ASP A 54 4.67 13.07 9.96
CA ASP A 54 3.51 13.86 9.51
C ASP A 54 2.36 12.98 9.02
N HIS A 55 2.68 11.81 8.44
CA HIS A 55 1.68 10.80 8.10
C HIS A 55 0.99 10.23 9.35
N LEU A 56 1.77 9.78 10.33
CA LEU A 56 1.24 9.20 11.57
C LEU A 56 0.50 10.24 12.42
N ASP A 57 0.89 11.51 12.37
CA ASP A 57 0.19 12.62 13.02
C ASP A 57 -1.07 13.08 12.27
N GLY A 58 -1.28 12.59 11.05
CA GLY A 58 -2.43 12.97 10.22
C GLY A 58 -2.34 14.33 9.56
N LYS A 59 -1.15 14.98 9.58
CA LYS A 59 -0.91 16.27 8.91
C LYS A 59 -0.95 16.14 7.39
N ASP A 60 -0.35 15.04 6.88
CA ASP A 60 -0.30 14.72 5.47
C ASP A 60 -0.60 13.24 5.22
N SER A 61 -0.85 12.87 3.97
CA SER A 61 -1.08 11.49 3.56
C SER A 61 -0.01 11.05 2.57
N PHE A 62 0.89 10.20 3.04
CA PHE A 62 1.96 9.65 2.22
C PHE A 62 1.66 8.23 1.76
N GLY A 63 2.35 7.83 0.71
CA GLY A 63 2.35 6.49 0.16
C GLY A 63 3.77 6.04 -0.15
N SER A 64 3.99 4.74 -0.08
CA SER A 64 5.26 4.12 -0.44
C SER A 64 5.14 3.38 -1.77
N VAL A 65 6.20 3.38 -2.54
CA VAL A 65 6.31 2.64 -3.79
C VAL A 65 6.99 1.31 -3.47
N PRO A 66 6.27 0.16 -3.52
CA PRO A 66 6.80 -1.11 -3.03
C PRO A 66 8.02 -1.63 -3.79
N ILE A 67 8.15 -1.27 -5.07
CA ILE A 67 9.34 -1.64 -5.84
C ILE A 67 10.52 -0.73 -5.48
N GLN A 68 11.66 -1.36 -5.15
CA GLN A 68 12.91 -0.68 -4.83
C GLN A 68 13.68 -0.34 -6.11
N ASP A 69 14.67 0.53 -5.99
CA ASP A 69 15.44 1.06 -7.12
C ASP A 69 16.25 -0.03 -7.86
N ASP A 70 16.55 -1.13 -7.18
CA ASP A 70 17.19 -2.33 -7.75
C ASP A 70 16.19 -3.33 -8.35
N SER A 71 14.94 -2.96 -8.46
CA SER A 71 13.84 -3.80 -8.95
C SER A 71 13.51 -5.00 -8.05
N THR A 72 13.79 -4.89 -6.75
CA THR A 72 13.32 -5.83 -5.73
C THR A 72 12.11 -5.28 -4.96
N ALA A 73 11.49 -6.10 -4.14
CA ALA A 73 10.43 -5.70 -3.22
C ALA A 73 10.47 -6.54 -1.94
N SER A 74 10.34 -5.87 -0.80
CA SER A 74 10.23 -6.50 0.53
C SER A 74 8.78 -6.73 0.95
N TRP A 75 7.84 -6.11 0.27
CA TRP A 75 6.41 -6.24 0.50
C TRP A 75 5.61 -6.01 -0.78
N GLY A 76 4.38 -6.49 -0.78
CA GLY A 76 3.45 -6.30 -1.88
C GLY A 76 2.01 -6.21 -1.39
N VAL A 77 1.12 -5.73 -2.23
CA VAL A 77 -0.31 -5.54 -1.90
C VAL A 77 -1.20 -6.06 -3.01
N ILE A 78 -2.27 -6.74 -2.62
CA ILE A 78 -3.48 -6.91 -3.43
C ILE A 78 -4.47 -5.86 -2.91
N ASP A 79 -4.70 -4.81 -3.70
CA ASP A 79 -5.63 -3.72 -3.37
C ASP A 79 -6.99 -3.99 -4.02
N VAL A 80 -7.96 -4.36 -3.21
CA VAL A 80 -9.32 -4.69 -3.67
C VAL A 80 -10.23 -3.50 -3.43
N ASP A 81 -10.43 -2.68 -4.47
CA ASP A 81 -11.28 -1.47 -4.41
C ASP A 81 -12.74 -1.80 -4.77
N ARG A 82 -13.37 -2.59 -3.93
CA ARG A 82 -14.79 -2.95 -4.03
C ARG A 82 -15.58 -2.31 -2.89
N TYR A 83 -16.72 -1.72 -3.22
CA TYR A 83 -17.69 -1.27 -2.22
C TYR A 83 -18.43 -2.47 -1.62
N ASN A 84 -18.76 -2.38 -0.34
CA ASN A 84 -19.50 -3.42 0.38
C ASN A 84 -18.80 -4.79 0.41
N ILE A 85 -17.46 -4.77 0.47
CA ILE A 85 -16.68 -6.00 0.62
C ILE A 85 -16.94 -6.65 1.98
N ASP A 86 -17.16 -7.95 1.98
CA ASP A 86 -17.22 -8.74 3.21
C ASP A 86 -15.79 -9.07 3.68
N HIS A 87 -15.20 -8.17 4.48
CA HIS A 87 -13.84 -8.33 5.00
C HIS A 87 -13.66 -9.64 5.74
N LYS A 88 -14.63 -10.03 6.60
CA LYS A 88 -14.55 -11.27 7.39
C LYS A 88 -14.47 -12.51 6.51
N LYS A 89 -15.25 -12.56 5.44
CA LYS A 89 -15.20 -13.65 4.46
C LYS A 89 -13.82 -13.76 3.81
N PHE A 90 -13.23 -12.65 3.37
CA PHE A 90 -11.91 -12.65 2.75
C PHE A 90 -10.79 -12.99 3.74
N ILE A 91 -10.85 -12.47 4.97
CA ILE A 91 -9.89 -12.79 6.02
C ILE A 91 -9.94 -14.30 6.32
N LYS A 92 -11.13 -14.87 6.49
CA LYS A 92 -11.30 -16.30 6.67
C LYS A 92 -10.70 -17.10 5.51
N LEU A 93 -10.97 -16.70 4.27
CA LEU A 93 -10.46 -17.39 3.08
C LEU A 93 -8.92 -17.40 3.03
N ILE A 94 -8.26 -16.27 3.27
CA ILE A 94 -6.79 -16.22 3.29
C ILE A 94 -6.18 -17.05 4.42
N ARG A 95 -6.85 -17.16 5.59
CA ARG A 95 -6.43 -18.01 6.70
C ARG A 95 -6.57 -19.51 6.35
N GLU A 96 -7.71 -19.90 5.78
CA GLU A 96 -7.94 -21.29 5.33
C GLU A 96 -6.92 -21.72 4.27
N ARG A 97 -6.56 -20.81 3.36
CA ARG A 97 -5.53 -21.04 2.35
C ARG A 97 -4.10 -20.91 2.87
N LYS A 98 -3.92 -20.56 4.16
CA LYS A 98 -2.62 -20.33 4.81
C LYS A 98 -1.75 -19.28 4.11
N TYR A 99 -2.39 -18.28 3.50
CA TYR A 99 -1.68 -17.15 2.93
C TYR A 99 -1.27 -16.17 4.03
N PRO A 100 0.01 -15.78 4.13
CA PRO A 100 0.55 -14.97 5.24
C PRO A 100 0.29 -13.47 5.02
N PHE A 101 -0.92 -13.10 4.63
CA PHE A 101 -1.31 -11.71 4.49
C PHE A 101 -1.69 -11.08 5.82
N VAL A 102 -1.33 -9.81 5.96
CA VAL A 102 -1.95 -8.91 6.94
C VAL A 102 -3.05 -8.14 6.21
N PRO A 103 -4.33 -8.29 6.61
CA PRO A 103 -5.42 -7.54 6.02
C PRO A 103 -5.49 -6.13 6.61
N TYR A 104 -5.60 -5.12 5.76
CA TYR A 104 -5.83 -3.73 6.15
C TYR A 104 -7.12 -3.22 5.52
N ARG A 105 -7.86 -2.42 6.28
CA ARG A 105 -8.95 -1.64 5.73
C ARG A 105 -8.39 -0.48 4.92
N SER A 106 -8.89 -0.30 3.68
CA SER A 106 -8.54 0.86 2.89
C SER A 106 -9.38 2.08 3.29
N LYS A 107 -8.99 3.26 2.81
CA LYS A 107 -9.69 4.53 3.07
C LYS A 107 -11.16 4.50 2.61
N SER A 108 -11.44 3.84 1.50
CA SER A 108 -12.79 3.70 0.92
C SER A 108 -13.56 2.48 1.44
N ASN A 109 -13.12 1.88 2.55
CA ASN A 109 -13.63 0.64 3.09
C ASN A 109 -13.42 -0.58 2.17
N GLY A 110 -12.45 -0.52 1.25
CA GLY A 110 -11.93 -1.66 0.50
C GLY A 110 -10.97 -2.50 1.36
N LEU A 111 -10.23 -3.41 0.72
CA LEU A 111 -9.34 -4.35 1.39
C LEU A 111 -7.96 -4.32 0.76
N HIS A 112 -6.94 -4.04 1.55
CA HIS A 112 -5.55 -4.27 1.19
C HIS A 112 -5.06 -5.56 1.86
N LEU A 113 -4.63 -6.51 1.08
CA LEU A 113 -3.95 -7.70 1.56
C LEU A 113 -2.44 -7.48 1.39
N VAL A 114 -1.76 -7.24 2.49
CA VAL A 114 -0.32 -6.93 2.50
C VAL A 114 0.49 -8.17 2.82
N LEU A 115 1.45 -8.47 1.96
CA LEU A 115 2.43 -9.54 2.14
C LEU A 115 3.81 -8.92 2.41
N HIS A 116 4.45 -9.32 3.48
CA HIS A 116 5.85 -9.02 3.77
C HIS A 116 6.71 -10.26 3.57
N VAL A 117 7.93 -10.08 3.09
CA VAL A 117 8.94 -11.14 2.98
C VAL A 117 10.15 -10.81 3.85
N ALA A 118 10.84 -11.84 4.34
CA ALA A 118 11.99 -11.66 5.23
C ALA A 118 13.18 -11.00 4.52
N GLU A 119 13.39 -11.38 3.25
CA GLU A 119 14.44 -10.84 2.38
C GLU A 119 13.80 -10.31 1.10
N PRO A 120 14.31 -9.20 0.52
CA PRO A 120 13.81 -8.69 -0.74
C PRO A 120 13.86 -9.74 -1.85
N VAL A 121 12.80 -9.78 -2.66
CA VAL A 121 12.70 -10.66 -3.83
C VAL A 121 12.54 -9.83 -5.09
N ALA A 122 12.84 -10.39 -6.27
CA ALA A 122 12.58 -9.70 -7.53
C ALA A 122 11.12 -9.22 -7.59
N ALA A 123 10.90 -7.96 -7.95
CA ALA A 123 9.55 -7.37 -8.04
C ALA A 123 8.64 -8.15 -8.99
N SER A 124 9.19 -8.66 -10.10
CA SER A 124 8.49 -9.56 -11.04
C SER A 124 8.00 -10.84 -10.38
N ALA A 125 8.80 -11.44 -9.49
CA ALA A 125 8.42 -12.65 -8.76
C ALA A 125 7.32 -12.36 -7.73
N MET A 126 7.47 -11.27 -6.96
CA MET A 126 6.44 -10.79 -6.05
C MET A 126 5.13 -10.56 -6.79
N ARG A 127 5.15 -9.75 -7.84
CA ARG A 127 3.96 -9.42 -8.65
C ARG A 127 3.28 -10.66 -9.22
N LYS A 128 4.04 -11.59 -9.80
CA LYS A 128 3.51 -12.87 -10.32
C LYS A 128 2.83 -13.68 -9.23
N LYS A 129 3.43 -13.75 -8.04
CA LYS A 129 2.84 -14.45 -6.89
C LYS A 129 1.55 -13.79 -6.43
N MET A 130 1.51 -12.46 -6.33
CA MET A 130 0.33 -11.71 -5.93
C MET A 130 -0.84 -11.89 -6.91
N ILE A 131 -0.58 -11.84 -8.23
CA ILE A 131 -1.57 -12.14 -9.28
C ILE A 131 -2.13 -13.56 -9.13
N SER A 132 -1.25 -14.54 -8.93
CA SER A 132 -1.67 -15.94 -8.74
C SER A 132 -2.59 -16.10 -7.53
N ILE A 133 -2.27 -15.44 -6.41
CA ILE A 133 -3.09 -15.50 -5.20
C ILE A 133 -4.41 -14.73 -5.41
N ALA A 134 -4.37 -13.55 -6.02
CA ALA A 134 -5.57 -12.78 -6.34
C ALA A 134 -6.56 -13.60 -7.19
N SER A 135 -6.05 -14.37 -8.14
CA SER A 135 -6.85 -15.28 -8.95
C SER A 135 -7.42 -16.43 -8.12
N ASP A 136 -6.62 -17.05 -7.24
CA ASP A 136 -7.05 -18.15 -6.38
C ASP A 136 -8.16 -17.75 -5.38
N ILE A 137 -8.09 -16.51 -4.87
CA ILE A 137 -9.13 -15.98 -3.96
C ILE A 137 -10.28 -15.23 -4.67
N GLY A 138 -10.28 -15.22 -6.01
CA GLY A 138 -11.38 -14.70 -6.82
C GLY A 138 -11.49 -13.17 -6.85
N VAL A 139 -10.36 -12.47 -6.74
CA VAL A 139 -10.35 -10.99 -6.77
C VAL A 139 -9.50 -10.40 -7.92
N ASN A 140 -9.01 -11.22 -8.83
CA ASN A 140 -8.20 -10.76 -9.96
C ASN A 140 -9.08 -10.20 -11.08
N ASP A 141 -9.55 -8.97 -10.94
CA ASP A 141 -10.40 -8.27 -11.91
C ASP A 141 -10.05 -6.77 -12.00
N ALA A 142 -10.81 -6.01 -12.80
CA ALA A 142 -10.61 -4.59 -13.04
C ALA A 142 -10.77 -3.65 -11.81
N LYS A 143 -11.18 -4.19 -10.67
CA LYS A 143 -11.28 -3.47 -9.39
C LYS A 143 -10.20 -3.87 -8.40
N THR A 144 -9.14 -4.50 -8.89
CA THR A 144 -8.05 -4.98 -8.06
C THR A 144 -6.73 -4.54 -8.67
N ASP A 145 -5.98 -3.77 -7.90
CA ASP A 145 -4.62 -3.38 -8.24
C ASP A 145 -3.61 -4.28 -7.52
N ILE A 146 -2.55 -4.63 -8.23
CA ILE A 146 -1.47 -5.48 -7.72
C ILE A 146 -0.19 -4.67 -7.61
N PHE A 147 0.41 -4.67 -6.43
CA PHE A 147 1.69 -4.04 -6.16
C PHE A 147 2.75 -5.06 -5.72
N PRO A 148 4.00 -4.94 -6.20
CA PRO A 148 4.50 -3.97 -7.17
C PRO A 148 3.69 -3.97 -8.47
N ALA A 149 3.41 -2.77 -9.03
CA ALA A 149 2.65 -2.65 -10.28
C ALA A 149 3.51 -2.94 -11.51
N GLN A 150 4.83 -3.01 -11.33
CA GLN A 150 5.83 -3.19 -12.39
C GLN A 150 6.79 -4.32 -12.03
N ASP A 151 7.38 -4.92 -13.04
CA ASP A 151 8.36 -6.00 -12.89
C ASP A 151 9.78 -5.45 -12.62
N ARG A 152 10.07 -4.23 -13.07
CA ARG A 152 11.35 -3.55 -12.90
C ARG A 152 11.18 -2.04 -12.95
N VAL A 153 12.15 -1.33 -12.41
CA VAL A 153 12.28 0.12 -12.47
C VAL A 153 13.37 0.47 -13.48
N ASP A 154 13.13 1.47 -14.31
CA ASP A 154 14.15 2.07 -15.17
C ASP A 154 14.41 3.49 -14.64
N LEU A 155 15.57 3.67 -14.01
CA LEU A 155 15.99 4.94 -13.43
C LEU A 155 16.77 5.82 -14.42
N THR A 156 16.81 5.48 -15.72
CA THR A 156 17.48 6.34 -16.72
C THR A 156 16.75 7.68 -16.83
N PRO A 157 17.45 8.83 -16.69
CA PRO A 157 16.84 10.15 -16.66
C PRO A 157 16.00 10.47 -17.91
N GLU A 158 16.38 9.95 -19.07
CA GLU A 158 15.71 10.18 -20.35
C GLU A 158 14.35 9.48 -20.46
N LYS A 159 14.09 8.50 -19.58
CA LYS A 159 12.86 7.69 -19.58
C LYS A 159 11.97 7.96 -18.37
N TRP A 160 12.21 9.05 -17.68
CA TRP A 160 11.46 9.44 -16.49
C TRP A 160 10.05 9.90 -16.83
N ASP A 161 9.18 8.98 -17.20
CA ASP A 161 7.75 9.20 -17.19
C ASP A 161 7.10 8.64 -15.90
N ASP A 162 5.91 9.11 -15.57
CA ASP A 162 5.19 8.69 -14.36
C ASP A 162 4.82 7.19 -14.37
N LYS A 163 4.85 6.54 -15.53
CA LYS A 163 4.51 5.13 -15.69
C LYS A 163 5.68 4.21 -15.31
N GLN A 164 6.90 4.71 -15.30
CA GLN A 164 8.09 3.91 -15.03
C GLN A 164 8.56 3.99 -13.58
N LYS A 165 8.10 5.02 -12.84
CA LYS A 165 8.47 5.25 -11.43
C LYS A 165 7.83 4.25 -10.44
N GLY A 166 6.97 3.35 -10.91
CA GLY A 166 6.13 2.55 -10.04
C GLY A 166 4.93 3.35 -9.52
N GLN A 167 3.87 2.64 -9.19
CA GLN A 167 2.73 3.22 -8.51
C GLN A 167 2.91 3.06 -7.00
N PHE A 168 2.40 4.03 -6.24
CA PHE A 168 2.49 3.97 -4.79
C PHE A 168 1.21 3.41 -4.14
N VAL A 169 1.41 2.82 -2.98
CA VAL A 169 0.32 2.41 -2.09
C VAL A 169 0.22 3.42 -0.96
N ASN A 170 -0.98 3.95 -0.71
CA ASN A 170 -1.21 4.79 0.46
C ASN A 170 -0.89 4.01 1.74
N LEU A 171 -0.03 4.57 2.59
CA LEU A 171 0.35 3.95 3.85
C LEU A 171 -0.85 3.81 4.81
N PRO A 172 -0.90 2.74 5.61
CA PRO A 172 -1.85 2.63 6.71
C PRO A 172 -1.52 3.60 7.85
N TYR A 173 -2.43 3.72 8.81
CA TYR A 173 -2.26 4.51 10.03
C TYR A 173 -2.06 6.01 9.83
N GLN A 174 -2.53 6.58 8.71
CA GLN A 174 -2.64 8.03 8.63
C GLN A 174 -3.50 8.51 9.79
N ASN A 175 -3.00 9.48 10.59
CA ASN A 175 -3.57 9.85 11.87
C ASN A 175 -3.69 8.62 12.81
N ALA A 176 -2.55 8.18 13.34
CA ALA A 176 -2.46 6.94 14.14
C ALA A 176 -3.32 6.94 15.41
N LYS A 177 -3.80 8.10 15.87
CA LYS A 177 -4.76 8.19 16.99
C LYS A 177 -6.17 7.76 16.58
N PHE A 178 -6.56 8.00 15.32
CA PHE A 178 -7.89 7.70 14.78
C PHE A 178 -7.76 7.17 13.34
N PRO A 179 -7.13 6.02 13.13
CA PRO A 179 -6.82 5.56 11.79
C PRO A 179 -8.09 5.05 11.09
N THR A 180 -8.29 5.51 9.86
CA THR A 180 -9.30 4.94 8.96
C THR A 180 -8.75 3.78 8.14
N ARG A 181 -7.42 3.77 7.94
CA ARG A 181 -6.65 2.73 7.27
C ARG A 181 -5.80 2.00 8.31
N CYS A 182 -6.18 0.81 8.69
CA CYS A 182 -5.53 0.05 9.76
C CYS A 182 -5.65 -1.45 9.54
N ALA A 183 -4.75 -2.19 10.17
CA ALA A 183 -4.82 -3.65 10.17
C ALA A 183 -6.12 -4.12 10.84
N MET A 184 -6.63 -5.23 10.34
CA MET A 184 -7.81 -5.90 10.88
C MET A 184 -7.40 -7.25 11.49
N ASP A 185 -8.07 -7.61 12.59
CA ASP A 185 -7.98 -8.95 13.17
C ASP A 185 -8.82 -9.97 12.38
N ASP A 186 -8.85 -11.22 12.82
CA ASP A 186 -9.58 -12.29 12.16
C ASP A 186 -11.12 -12.12 12.22
N GLU A 187 -11.62 -11.22 13.07
CA GLU A 187 -13.03 -10.81 13.14
C GLU A 187 -13.30 -9.54 12.32
N ALA A 188 -12.34 -9.07 11.51
CA ALA A 188 -12.39 -7.83 10.73
C ALA A 188 -12.54 -6.56 11.59
N LYS A 189 -12.13 -6.60 12.85
CA LYS A 189 -12.05 -5.44 13.73
C LYS A 189 -10.70 -4.74 13.56
N SER A 190 -10.69 -3.44 13.73
CA SER A 190 -9.52 -2.58 13.57
C SER A 190 -9.35 -1.65 14.77
#